data_3f308ae67b25529f93f6566e9e9cdcad
#
_entry.id   3f308ae67b25529f93f6566e9e9cdcad
#
_cell.length_a   1.000
_cell.length_b   1.000
_cell.length_c   1.000
_cell.angle_alpha   90.00
_cell.angle_beta   90.00
_cell.angle_gamma   90.00
#
_symmetry.space_group_name_H-M   'P 1'
#
loop_
_entity.id
_entity.type
_entity.pdbx_description
1 polymer ?
#
loop_
_entity_poly.entity_id
_entity_poly.type
_entity_poly.pdbx_seq_one_letter_code
_entity_poly.pdbx_strand_id
1 'polypeptide(L)'
;RGIICDKCGVEVAQSKVRRERMGHIALAVPVAHVWYFKGAPSKLSLILDLSPKSLENVVYFASYMVLEVNEDKRGEAVASLKKTMEERQKTLVAEFEEKTKLEEEERDIKIKEQKEKIKDKDQLGLAVAEIDLSTKQKLAKIESDFSLEKSRLVEIYRALADLVKSVKVTSELTEEEFLKLEQYDAANFIKVGMGAEAILEILKELDLEKMAAQLRKELVDATGPRKIK
;
A
#
# COMPACT_ATOMS: atom_id res chain seq x y z
N ARG A 1 53.27 19.74 -22.01
CA ARG A 1 52.10 20.44 -21.44
C ARG A 1 51.27 20.97 -22.60
N GLY A 2 49.96 20.75 -22.60
CA GLY A 2 49.03 21.27 -23.61
C GLY A 2 48.80 20.42 -24.84
N ILE A 3 49.24 19.17 -24.87
CA ILE A 3 48.89 18.23 -25.96
C ILE A 3 47.52 17.66 -25.65
N ILE A 4 46.55 17.98 -26.51
CA ILE A 4 45.21 17.48 -26.40
C ILE A 4 45.02 16.38 -27.45
N CYS A 5 44.41 15.29 -27.08
CA CYS A 5 44.07 14.18 -28.03
C CYS A 5 42.97 14.63 -28.98
N ASP A 6 43.24 14.60 -30.29
CA ASP A 6 42.29 15.03 -31.32
C ASP A 6 41.01 14.16 -31.38
N LYS A 7 41.08 12.91 -30.89
CA LYS A 7 39.95 11.98 -30.90
C LYS A 7 39.02 12.11 -29.69
N CYS A 8 39.58 12.36 -28.47
CA CYS A 8 38.80 12.32 -27.22
C CYS A 8 38.89 13.60 -26.40
N GLY A 9 39.66 14.62 -26.85
CA GLY A 9 39.79 15.90 -26.16
C GLY A 9 40.52 15.86 -24.81
N VAL A 10 41.16 14.75 -24.45
CA VAL A 10 41.86 14.61 -23.18
C VAL A 10 43.25 15.20 -23.28
N GLU A 11 43.64 16.03 -22.30
CA GLU A 11 45.01 16.59 -22.17
C GLU A 11 45.99 15.51 -21.71
N VAL A 12 47.12 15.37 -22.41
CA VAL A 12 48.21 14.50 -21.99
C VAL A 12 48.95 15.15 -20.82
N ALA A 13 48.82 14.56 -19.64
CA ALA A 13 49.39 15.07 -18.41
C ALA A 13 50.05 13.93 -17.61
N GLN A 14 50.84 14.29 -16.59
CA GLN A 14 51.44 13.33 -15.67
C GLN A 14 50.38 12.62 -14.85
N SER A 15 50.58 11.34 -14.52
CA SER A 15 49.62 10.54 -13.78
C SER A 15 49.23 11.09 -12.40
N LYS A 16 50.13 11.84 -11.74
CA LYS A 16 49.86 12.51 -10.45
C LYS A 16 48.74 13.54 -10.51
N VAL A 17 48.44 14.10 -11.70
CA VAL A 17 47.38 15.09 -11.90
C VAL A 17 46.00 14.51 -11.50
N ARG A 18 45.78 13.20 -11.62
CA ARG A 18 44.58 12.53 -11.16
C ARG A 18 44.33 12.65 -9.65
N ARG A 19 45.38 12.89 -8.85
CA ARG A 19 45.27 13.09 -7.40
C ARG A 19 45.31 14.58 -7.01
N GLU A 20 45.86 15.44 -7.86
CA GLU A 20 46.01 16.87 -7.61
C GLU A 20 44.76 17.65 -8.07
N ARG A 21 44.17 17.24 -9.18
CA ARG A 21 42.94 17.88 -9.70
C ARG A 21 41.72 17.33 -8.99
N MET A 22 41.00 18.18 -8.29
CA MET A 22 39.73 17.85 -7.66
C MET A 22 38.59 18.25 -8.57
N GLY A 23 37.60 17.38 -8.64
CA GLY A 23 36.34 17.60 -9.33
C GLY A 23 35.17 17.20 -8.43
N HIS A 24 33.98 17.54 -8.84
CA HIS A 24 32.75 17.11 -8.16
C HIS A 24 31.70 16.65 -9.19
N ILE A 25 30.81 15.81 -8.71
CA ILE A 25 29.59 15.40 -9.45
C ILE A 25 28.41 15.88 -8.62
N ALA A 26 27.61 16.78 -9.21
CA ALA A 26 26.35 17.19 -8.60
C ALA A 26 25.33 16.06 -8.77
N LEU A 27 24.74 15.62 -7.67
CA LEU A 27 23.70 14.60 -7.67
C LEU A 27 22.36 15.23 -8.03
N ALA A 28 21.54 14.51 -8.80
CA ALA A 28 20.19 14.94 -9.18
C ALA A 28 19.23 14.98 -7.97
N VAL A 29 19.44 14.10 -6.99
CA VAL A 29 18.62 13.96 -5.78
C VAL A 29 19.53 13.91 -4.54
N PRO A 30 19.04 14.34 -3.36
CA PRO A 30 19.78 14.22 -2.11
C PRO A 30 20.03 12.75 -1.75
N VAL A 31 21.13 12.51 -1.03
CA VAL A 31 21.53 11.18 -0.57
C VAL A 31 21.77 11.21 0.94
N ALA A 32 21.28 10.20 1.64
CA ALA A 32 21.53 10.08 3.07
C ALA A 32 22.97 9.64 3.34
N HIS A 33 23.68 10.42 4.20
CA HIS A 33 25.06 10.08 4.56
C HIS A 33 25.10 8.86 5.45
N VAL A 34 25.95 7.90 5.10
CA VAL A 34 26.04 6.59 5.75
C VAL A 34 26.29 6.66 7.27
N TRP A 35 27.03 7.65 7.76
CA TRP A 35 27.32 7.80 9.18
C TRP A 35 26.09 8.16 10.02
N TYR A 36 25.13 8.86 9.44
CA TYR A 36 23.87 9.21 10.12
C TYR A 36 22.79 8.18 9.91
N PHE A 37 22.90 7.42 8.82
CA PHE A 37 21.94 6.43 8.39
C PHE A 37 22.23 5.03 8.96
N LYS A 38 23.47 4.49 8.74
CA LYS A 38 23.87 3.12 9.16
C LYS A 38 24.73 3.07 10.43
N GLY A 39 24.88 4.20 11.14
CA GLY A 39 25.58 4.20 12.43
C GLY A 39 24.83 3.38 13.48
N ALA A 40 25.55 2.89 14.47
CA ALA A 40 24.96 2.23 15.64
C ALA A 40 25.21 3.07 16.90
N PRO A 41 24.22 3.79 17.45
CA PRO A 41 22.85 3.96 16.97
C PRO A 41 22.73 4.88 15.75
N SER A 42 21.73 4.66 14.88
CA SER A 42 21.45 5.55 13.74
C SER A 42 20.89 6.88 14.23
N LYS A 43 21.57 7.98 13.93
CA LYS A 43 21.11 9.32 14.34
C LYS A 43 19.79 9.72 13.67
N LEU A 44 19.60 9.36 12.41
CA LEU A 44 18.37 9.63 11.68
C LEU A 44 17.20 8.84 12.28
N SER A 45 17.40 7.56 12.60
CA SER A 45 16.38 6.74 13.26
C SER A 45 15.93 7.32 14.59
N LEU A 46 16.88 7.84 15.39
CA LEU A 46 16.56 8.42 16.70
C LEU A 46 15.78 9.75 16.56
N ILE A 47 16.18 10.61 15.63
CA ILE A 47 15.52 11.92 15.44
C ILE A 47 14.11 11.75 14.86
N LEU A 48 13.91 10.78 13.97
CA LEU A 48 12.63 10.53 13.31
C LEU A 48 11.73 9.56 14.09
N ASP A 49 12.23 9.00 15.20
CA ASP A 49 11.59 7.91 15.96
C ASP A 49 11.18 6.72 15.09
N LEU A 50 12.05 6.36 14.14
CA LEU A 50 11.86 5.26 13.21
C LEU A 50 12.77 4.08 13.55
N SER A 51 12.31 2.87 13.25
CA SER A 51 13.20 1.71 13.28
C SER A 51 14.26 1.84 12.18
N PRO A 52 15.49 1.34 12.39
CA PRO A 52 16.52 1.34 11.34
C PRO A 52 16.06 0.65 10.05
N LYS A 53 15.22 -0.39 10.17
CA LYS A 53 14.65 -1.11 9.03
C LYS A 53 13.65 -0.26 8.24
N SER A 54 12.73 0.44 8.93
CA SER A 54 11.78 1.35 8.28
C SER A 54 12.51 2.47 7.55
N LEU A 55 13.54 3.03 8.17
CA LEU A 55 14.38 4.04 7.55
C LEU A 55 15.09 3.50 6.30
N GLU A 56 15.60 2.25 6.34
CA GLU A 56 16.19 1.59 5.17
C GLU A 56 15.18 1.40 4.04
N ASN A 57 13.98 0.92 4.35
CA ASN A 57 12.92 0.72 3.37
C ASN A 57 12.59 2.02 2.63
N VAL A 58 12.46 3.13 3.35
CA VAL A 58 12.19 4.43 2.74
C VAL A 58 13.37 4.92 1.88
N VAL A 59 14.61 4.87 2.39
CA VAL A 59 15.81 5.33 1.66
C VAL A 59 16.05 4.53 0.38
N TYR A 60 15.75 3.24 0.40
CA TYR A 60 15.94 2.35 -0.76
C TYR A 60 14.68 2.17 -1.61
N PHE A 61 13.69 3.05 -1.45
CA PHE A 61 12.47 3.08 -2.26
C PHE A 61 11.61 1.81 -2.16
N ALA A 62 11.66 1.12 -1.01
CA ALA A 62 10.82 -0.06 -0.74
C ALA A 62 9.49 0.31 -0.07
N SER A 63 9.39 1.47 0.56
CA SER A 63 8.17 1.99 1.19
C SER A 63 8.09 3.51 1.12
N TYR A 64 6.87 4.01 1.25
CA TYR A 64 6.58 5.43 1.36
C TYR A 64 6.73 5.92 2.80
N MET A 65 7.11 7.19 2.95
CA MET A 65 7.07 7.91 4.21
C MET A 65 5.98 8.99 4.13
N VAL A 66 5.18 9.09 5.16
CA VAL A 66 4.16 10.13 5.28
C VAL A 66 4.85 11.44 5.69
N LEU A 67 4.77 12.44 4.82
CA LEU A 67 5.37 13.76 5.01
C LEU A 67 4.43 14.69 5.75
N GLU A 68 3.15 14.67 5.36
CA GLU A 68 2.13 15.57 5.90
C GLU A 68 0.82 14.82 6.05
N VAL A 69 0.07 15.14 7.08
CA VAL A 69 -1.27 14.60 7.34
C VAL A 69 -2.23 15.76 7.55
N ASN A 70 -3.27 15.83 6.74
CA ASN A 70 -4.34 16.80 6.88
C ASN A 70 -5.49 16.19 7.70
N GLU A 71 -5.63 16.63 8.95
CA GLU A 71 -6.63 16.10 9.87
C GLU A 71 -8.06 16.42 9.43
N ASP A 72 -8.30 17.55 8.79
CA ASP A 72 -9.64 17.94 8.31
C ASP A 72 -10.11 16.98 7.21
N LYS A 73 -9.20 16.63 6.29
CA LYS A 73 -9.47 15.69 5.20
C LYS A 73 -9.50 14.23 5.66
N ARG A 74 -8.94 13.90 6.81
CA ARG A 74 -8.99 12.53 7.36
C ARG A 74 -10.42 12.05 7.57
N GLY A 75 -11.31 12.91 8.07
CA GLY A 75 -12.73 12.61 8.22
C GLY A 75 -13.41 12.36 6.88
N GLU A 76 -13.08 13.16 5.86
CA GLU A 76 -13.59 12.99 4.50
C GLU A 76 -13.11 11.67 3.87
N ALA A 77 -11.84 11.32 4.07
CA ALA A 77 -11.27 10.07 3.58
C ALA A 77 -11.98 8.83 4.17
N VAL A 78 -12.31 8.85 5.46
CA VAL A 78 -13.08 7.76 6.09
C VAL A 78 -14.49 7.67 5.50
N ALA A 79 -15.14 8.81 5.24
CA ALA A 79 -16.47 8.86 4.63
C ALA A 79 -16.45 8.37 3.17
N SER A 80 -15.45 8.77 2.39
CA SER A 80 -15.24 8.31 1.01
C SER A 80 -14.99 6.80 0.97
N LEU A 81 -14.12 6.29 1.83
CA LEU A 81 -13.84 4.87 1.95
C LEU A 81 -15.11 4.04 2.26
N LYS A 82 -15.97 4.54 3.16
CA LYS A 82 -17.23 3.90 3.49
C LYS A 82 -18.18 3.88 2.28
N LYS A 83 -18.31 5.00 1.57
CA LYS A 83 -19.14 5.13 0.37
C LYS A 83 -18.69 4.16 -0.74
N THR A 84 -17.40 4.13 -1.04
CA THR A 84 -16.83 3.23 -2.07
C THR A 84 -17.03 1.76 -1.69
N MET A 85 -16.93 1.42 -0.41
CA MET A 85 -17.22 0.07 0.08
C MET A 85 -18.70 -0.30 -0.12
N GLU A 86 -19.62 0.61 0.23
CA GLU A 86 -21.06 0.37 0.04
C GLU A 86 -21.42 0.22 -1.44
N GLU A 87 -20.81 0.99 -2.33
CA GLU A 87 -20.98 0.86 -3.77
C GLU A 87 -20.47 -0.51 -4.28
N ARG A 88 -19.29 -0.93 -3.86
CA ARG A 88 -18.75 -2.25 -4.21
C ARG A 88 -19.59 -3.40 -3.64
N GLN A 89 -20.13 -3.27 -2.44
CA GLN A 89 -21.06 -4.25 -1.90
C GLN A 89 -22.33 -4.37 -2.75
N LYS A 90 -22.90 -3.26 -3.19
CA LYS A 90 -24.07 -3.25 -4.08
C LYS A 90 -23.77 -3.93 -5.41
N THR A 91 -22.61 -3.64 -6.00
CA THR A 91 -22.17 -4.27 -7.24
C THR A 91 -22.02 -5.79 -7.08
N LEU A 92 -21.38 -6.22 -5.99
CA LEU A 92 -21.22 -7.65 -5.68
C LEU A 92 -22.57 -8.37 -5.51
N VAL A 93 -23.53 -7.73 -4.85
CA VAL A 93 -24.88 -8.28 -4.69
C VAL A 93 -25.59 -8.40 -6.06
N ALA A 94 -25.48 -7.35 -6.90
CA ALA A 94 -26.10 -7.38 -8.24
C ALA A 94 -25.47 -8.49 -9.12
N GLU A 95 -24.15 -8.64 -9.11
CA GLU A 95 -23.47 -9.74 -9.83
C GLU A 95 -23.88 -11.13 -9.32
N PHE A 96 -24.06 -11.27 -8.01
CA PHE A 96 -24.53 -12.52 -7.42
C PHE A 96 -25.95 -12.84 -7.86
N GLU A 97 -26.88 -11.87 -7.82
CA GLU A 97 -28.25 -12.04 -8.28
C GLU A 97 -28.32 -12.37 -9.78
N GLU A 98 -27.50 -11.72 -10.60
CA GLU A 98 -27.42 -12.00 -12.04
C GLU A 98 -26.93 -13.43 -12.32
N LYS A 99 -25.82 -13.85 -11.69
CA LYS A 99 -25.29 -15.21 -11.83
C LYS A 99 -26.30 -16.27 -11.38
N THR A 100 -27.01 -16.00 -10.29
CA THR A 100 -28.01 -16.90 -9.76
C THR A 100 -29.19 -17.06 -10.74
N LYS A 101 -29.68 -15.95 -11.28
CA LYS A 101 -30.77 -15.97 -12.29
C LYS A 101 -30.36 -16.69 -13.57
N LEU A 102 -29.14 -16.46 -14.05
CA LEU A 102 -28.63 -17.15 -15.25
C LEU A 102 -28.60 -18.69 -15.06
N GLU A 103 -28.13 -19.18 -13.91
CA GLU A 103 -28.10 -20.61 -13.64
C GLU A 103 -29.51 -21.21 -13.47
N GLU A 104 -30.45 -20.44 -12.91
CA GLU A 104 -31.86 -20.86 -12.82
C GLU A 104 -32.54 -20.90 -14.20
N GLU A 105 -32.28 -19.92 -15.07
CA GLU A 105 -32.76 -19.90 -16.45
C GLU A 105 -32.16 -21.05 -17.26
N GLU A 106 -30.87 -21.31 -17.15
CA GLU A 106 -30.22 -22.46 -17.79
C GLU A 106 -30.82 -23.79 -17.34
N ARG A 107 -31.14 -23.93 -16.05
CA ARG A 107 -31.82 -25.09 -15.51
C ARG A 107 -33.16 -25.30 -16.19
N ASP A 108 -33.98 -24.25 -16.27
CA ASP A 108 -35.31 -24.31 -16.84
C ASP A 108 -35.30 -24.67 -18.34
N ILE A 109 -34.29 -24.13 -19.08
CA ILE A 109 -34.07 -24.49 -20.48
C ILE A 109 -33.72 -25.98 -20.60
N LYS A 110 -32.75 -26.46 -19.82
CA LYS A 110 -32.35 -27.89 -19.83
C LYS A 110 -33.51 -28.84 -19.49
N ILE A 111 -34.34 -28.46 -18.52
CA ILE A 111 -35.53 -29.25 -18.15
C ILE A 111 -36.55 -29.28 -19.30
N LYS A 112 -36.77 -28.17 -19.99
CA LYS A 112 -37.65 -28.11 -21.17
C LYS A 112 -37.14 -29.02 -22.30
N GLU A 113 -35.87 -28.94 -22.63
CA GLU A 113 -35.26 -29.79 -23.65
C GLU A 113 -35.36 -31.28 -23.32
N GLN A 114 -35.17 -31.66 -22.05
CA GLN A 114 -35.31 -33.07 -21.66
C GLN A 114 -36.75 -33.54 -21.73
N LYS A 115 -37.72 -32.69 -21.37
CA LYS A 115 -39.16 -33.00 -21.52
C LYS A 115 -39.58 -33.25 -22.96
N GLU A 116 -38.95 -32.59 -23.95
CA GLU A 116 -39.21 -32.79 -25.36
C GLU A 116 -38.56 -34.09 -25.91
N LYS A 117 -37.38 -34.46 -25.37
CA LYS A 117 -36.59 -35.59 -25.84
C LYS A 117 -37.03 -36.94 -25.23
N ILE A 118 -37.47 -36.95 -23.97
CA ILE A 118 -37.74 -38.16 -23.20
C ILE A 118 -39.25 -38.31 -22.99
N LYS A 119 -39.84 -39.40 -23.55
CA LYS A 119 -41.25 -39.73 -23.41
C LYS A 119 -41.54 -40.61 -22.21
N ASP A 120 -40.52 -41.31 -21.69
CA ASP A 120 -40.65 -42.20 -20.53
C ASP A 120 -40.59 -41.37 -19.23
N LYS A 121 -41.61 -41.53 -18.38
CA LYS A 121 -41.75 -40.75 -17.13
C LYS A 121 -40.68 -41.07 -16.10
N ASP A 122 -40.22 -42.30 -16.00
CA ASP A 122 -39.21 -42.68 -15.01
C ASP A 122 -37.81 -42.16 -15.40
N GLN A 123 -37.46 -42.27 -16.68
CA GLN A 123 -36.22 -41.72 -17.21
C GLN A 123 -36.19 -40.18 -17.17
N LEU A 124 -37.32 -39.53 -17.44
CA LEU A 124 -37.44 -38.08 -17.31
C LEU A 124 -37.26 -37.64 -15.86
N GLY A 125 -37.82 -38.36 -14.90
CA GLY A 125 -37.65 -38.06 -13.47
C GLY A 125 -36.19 -38.10 -13.03
N LEU A 126 -35.44 -39.10 -13.49
CA LEU A 126 -34.00 -39.23 -13.21
C LEU A 126 -33.20 -38.08 -13.84
N ALA A 127 -33.45 -37.76 -15.12
CA ALA A 127 -32.75 -36.66 -15.82
C ALA A 127 -33.02 -35.30 -15.18
N VAL A 128 -34.25 -35.04 -14.75
CA VAL A 128 -34.60 -33.81 -14.03
C VAL A 128 -33.89 -33.74 -12.66
N ALA A 129 -33.86 -34.85 -11.92
CA ALA A 129 -33.16 -34.90 -10.63
C ALA A 129 -31.65 -34.68 -10.77
N GLU A 130 -31.01 -35.16 -11.84
CA GLU A 130 -29.60 -34.92 -12.13
C GLU A 130 -29.33 -33.46 -12.47
N ILE A 131 -30.17 -32.80 -13.27
CA ILE A 131 -30.09 -31.38 -13.58
C ILE A 131 -30.26 -30.56 -12.30
N ASP A 132 -31.24 -30.88 -11.46
CA ASP A 132 -31.48 -30.18 -10.20
C ASP A 132 -30.29 -30.30 -9.24
N LEU A 133 -29.70 -31.49 -9.14
CA LEU A 133 -28.51 -31.71 -8.31
C LEU A 133 -27.31 -30.90 -8.81
N SER A 134 -27.07 -30.94 -10.12
CA SER A 134 -25.98 -30.16 -10.76
C SER A 134 -26.16 -28.66 -10.54
N THR A 135 -27.36 -28.13 -10.74
CA THR A 135 -27.68 -26.72 -10.53
C THR A 135 -27.52 -26.35 -9.06
N LYS A 136 -27.99 -27.19 -8.13
CA LYS A 136 -27.80 -26.95 -6.70
C LYS A 136 -26.34 -26.90 -6.29
N GLN A 137 -25.48 -27.73 -6.87
CA GLN A 137 -24.03 -27.68 -6.62
C GLN A 137 -23.42 -26.39 -7.14
N LYS A 138 -23.81 -25.92 -8.33
CA LYS A 138 -23.33 -24.66 -8.90
C LYS A 138 -23.80 -23.46 -8.07
N LEU A 139 -25.07 -23.41 -7.68
CA LEU A 139 -25.61 -22.35 -6.82
C LEU A 139 -24.88 -22.29 -5.47
N ALA A 140 -24.65 -23.45 -4.85
CA ALA A 140 -23.88 -23.51 -3.59
C ALA A 140 -22.45 -23.00 -3.74
N LYS A 141 -21.83 -23.26 -4.90
CA LYS A 141 -20.50 -22.69 -5.20
C LYS A 141 -20.54 -21.17 -5.35
N ILE A 142 -21.51 -20.64 -6.12
CA ILE A 142 -21.70 -19.20 -6.32
C ILE A 142 -21.94 -18.51 -4.96
N GLU A 143 -22.75 -19.09 -4.08
CA GLU A 143 -23.01 -18.59 -2.74
C GLU A 143 -21.75 -18.60 -1.85
N SER A 144 -20.97 -19.67 -1.92
CA SER A 144 -19.69 -19.77 -1.21
C SER A 144 -18.69 -18.70 -1.68
N ASP A 145 -18.54 -18.54 -2.99
CA ASP A 145 -17.64 -17.54 -3.58
C ASP A 145 -18.07 -16.12 -3.20
N PHE A 146 -19.37 -15.83 -3.28
CA PHE A 146 -19.93 -14.54 -2.85
C PHE A 146 -19.69 -14.26 -1.37
N SER A 147 -19.89 -15.23 -0.49
CA SER A 147 -19.66 -15.08 0.95
C SER A 147 -18.20 -14.81 1.26
N LEU A 148 -17.27 -15.46 0.54
CA LEU A 148 -15.84 -15.28 0.67
C LEU A 148 -15.41 -13.87 0.20
N GLU A 149 -15.89 -13.42 -0.96
CA GLU A 149 -15.59 -12.10 -1.50
C GLU A 149 -16.14 -10.99 -0.61
N LYS A 150 -17.37 -11.15 -0.10
CA LYS A 150 -17.97 -10.21 0.86
C LYS A 150 -17.15 -10.11 2.15
N SER A 151 -16.67 -11.24 2.69
CA SER A 151 -15.82 -11.26 3.89
C SER A 151 -14.49 -10.55 3.64
N ARG A 152 -13.84 -10.83 2.51
CA ARG A 152 -12.59 -10.15 2.11
C ARG A 152 -12.77 -8.64 1.99
N LEU A 153 -13.87 -8.20 1.38
CA LEU A 153 -14.17 -6.77 1.24
C LEU A 153 -14.32 -6.07 2.60
N VAL A 154 -14.99 -6.72 3.55
CA VAL A 154 -15.14 -6.18 4.92
C VAL A 154 -13.80 -6.13 5.65
N GLU A 155 -12.95 -7.14 5.49
CA GLU A 155 -11.61 -7.17 6.10
C GLU A 155 -10.72 -6.06 5.54
N ILE A 156 -10.70 -5.86 4.21
CA ILE A 156 -9.97 -4.79 3.55
C ILE A 156 -10.43 -3.42 4.07
N TYR A 157 -11.75 -3.21 4.15
CA TYR A 157 -12.31 -1.97 4.67
C TYR A 157 -11.87 -1.69 6.11
N ARG A 158 -11.92 -2.69 6.99
CA ARG A 158 -11.47 -2.55 8.38
C ARG A 158 -9.99 -2.18 8.44
N ALA A 159 -9.16 -2.92 7.72
CA ALA A 159 -7.72 -2.66 7.68
C ALA A 159 -7.40 -1.24 7.19
N LEU A 160 -8.08 -0.78 6.12
CA LEU A 160 -7.90 0.58 5.60
C LEU A 160 -8.43 1.66 6.56
N ALA A 161 -9.58 1.43 7.20
CA ALA A 161 -10.13 2.36 8.18
C ALA A 161 -9.22 2.51 9.41
N ASP A 162 -8.62 1.43 9.86
CA ASP A 162 -7.66 1.44 10.96
C ASP A 162 -6.34 2.10 10.53
N LEU A 163 -5.90 1.86 9.30
CA LEU A 163 -4.73 2.52 8.73
C LEU A 163 -4.94 4.03 8.67
N VAL A 164 -6.05 4.52 8.08
CA VAL A 164 -6.39 5.95 8.00
C VAL A 164 -6.39 6.62 9.37
N LYS A 165 -6.86 5.92 10.43
CA LYS A 165 -6.87 6.44 11.79
C LYS A 165 -5.49 6.45 12.46
N SER A 166 -4.64 5.48 12.14
CA SER A 166 -3.34 5.29 12.81
C SER A 166 -2.21 6.05 12.16
N VAL A 167 -2.32 6.41 10.88
CA VAL A 167 -1.29 7.12 10.12
C VAL A 167 -0.97 8.47 10.75
N LYS A 168 0.34 8.72 10.95
CA LYS A 168 0.91 9.98 11.46
C LYS A 168 2.03 10.43 10.53
N VAL A 169 2.47 11.67 10.69
CA VAL A 169 3.71 12.14 10.07
C VAL A 169 4.85 11.22 10.49
N THR A 170 5.77 10.91 9.59
CA THR A 170 6.85 9.91 9.70
C THR A 170 6.42 8.44 9.67
N SER A 171 5.11 8.13 9.59
CA SER A 171 4.69 6.73 9.44
C SER A 171 5.19 6.15 8.11
N GLU A 172 5.63 4.90 8.17
CA GLU A 172 5.96 4.09 6.99
C GLU A 172 4.67 3.50 6.42
N LEU A 173 4.51 3.58 5.09
CA LEU A 173 3.44 2.95 4.34
C LEU A 173 4.05 2.04 3.27
N THR A 174 3.60 0.81 3.21
CA THR A 174 3.96 -0.09 2.11
C THR A 174 3.30 0.35 0.81
N GLU A 175 3.89 -0.04 -0.32
CA GLU A 175 3.31 0.25 -1.64
C GLU A 175 1.88 -0.31 -1.78
N GLU A 176 1.63 -1.50 -1.24
CA GLU A 176 0.31 -2.12 -1.25
C GLU A 176 -0.73 -1.33 -0.44
N GLU A 177 -0.35 -0.83 0.73
CA GLU A 177 -1.22 -0.01 1.57
C GLU A 177 -1.56 1.31 0.90
N PHE A 178 -0.57 1.96 0.30
CA PHE A 178 -0.78 3.23 -0.40
C PHE A 178 -1.67 3.03 -1.64
N LEU A 179 -1.40 2.03 -2.48
CA LEU A 179 -2.22 1.71 -3.65
C LEU A 179 -3.66 1.36 -3.27
N LYS A 180 -3.86 0.64 -2.15
CA LYS A 180 -5.22 0.38 -1.64
C LYS A 180 -5.91 1.67 -1.20
N LEU A 181 -5.22 2.59 -0.53
CA LEU A 181 -5.80 3.89 -0.17
C LEU A 181 -6.20 4.69 -1.42
N GLU A 182 -5.37 4.70 -2.46
CA GLU A 182 -5.71 5.34 -3.74
C GLU A 182 -6.91 4.67 -4.43
N GLN A 183 -6.95 3.35 -4.47
CA GLN A 183 -8.03 2.58 -5.10
C GLN A 183 -9.40 2.84 -4.45
N TYR A 184 -9.41 3.16 -3.17
CA TYR A 184 -10.62 3.48 -2.40
C TYR A 184 -10.83 4.99 -2.20
N ASP A 185 -10.10 5.83 -2.97
CA ASP A 185 -10.18 7.30 -2.93
C ASP A 185 -10.01 7.88 -1.52
N ALA A 186 -9.16 7.24 -0.73
CA ALA A 186 -8.88 7.58 0.66
C ALA A 186 -7.44 8.08 0.91
N ALA A 187 -6.67 8.40 -0.15
CA ALA A 187 -5.29 8.89 -0.02
C ALA A 187 -5.19 10.41 0.12
N ASN A 188 -6.29 11.15 -0.09
CA ASN A 188 -6.31 12.61 -0.21
C ASN A 188 -5.93 13.40 1.07
N PHE A 189 -5.84 12.71 2.22
CA PHE A 189 -5.49 13.34 3.50
C PHE A 189 -3.99 13.29 3.81
N ILE A 190 -3.20 12.55 3.04
CA ILE A 190 -1.77 12.37 3.25
C ILE A 190 -0.96 12.85 2.05
N LYS A 191 0.23 13.40 2.36
CA LYS A 191 1.31 13.60 1.39
C LYS A 191 2.39 12.59 1.70
N VAL A 192 2.79 11.82 0.71
CA VAL A 192 3.82 10.79 0.85
C VAL A 192 5.04 11.09 -0.01
N GLY A 193 6.18 10.58 0.39
CA GLY A 193 7.42 10.67 -0.36
C GLY A 193 8.25 9.41 -0.22
N MET A 194 9.27 9.27 -1.04
CA MET A 194 10.22 8.15 -1.02
C MET A 194 11.66 8.66 -1.02
N GLY A 195 12.57 7.79 -0.59
CA GLY A 195 14.00 8.04 -0.67
C GLY A 195 14.50 9.05 0.35
N ALA A 196 15.76 9.46 0.18
CA ALA A 196 16.41 10.43 1.06
C ALA A 196 15.81 11.85 0.95
N GLU A 197 15.10 12.15 -0.14
CA GLU A 197 14.42 13.44 -0.34
C GLU A 197 13.26 13.61 0.63
N ALA A 198 12.45 12.57 0.82
CA ALA A 198 11.37 12.54 1.81
C ALA A 198 11.89 12.81 3.24
N ILE A 199 12.98 12.16 3.59
CA ILE A 199 13.65 12.36 4.88
C ILE A 199 14.15 13.80 5.03
N LEU A 200 14.75 14.37 3.98
CA LEU A 200 15.25 15.74 3.98
C LEU A 200 14.10 16.74 4.16
N GLU A 201 12.94 16.52 3.55
CA GLU A 201 11.77 17.37 3.69
C GLU A 201 11.30 17.42 5.15
N ILE A 202 11.13 16.28 5.79
CA ILE A 202 10.75 16.20 7.21
C ILE A 202 11.80 16.87 8.10
N LEU A 203 13.10 16.63 7.86
CA LEU A 203 14.17 17.23 8.66
C LEU A 203 14.23 18.75 8.56
N LYS A 204 13.82 19.35 7.43
CA LYS A 204 13.76 20.81 7.25
C LYS A 204 12.63 21.44 8.06
N GLU A 205 11.52 20.72 8.25
CA GLU A 205 10.36 21.20 9.01
C GLU A 205 10.49 20.96 10.51
N LEU A 206 11.47 20.15 10.93
CA LEU A 206 11.63 19.71 12.29
C LEU A 206 12.23 20.79 13.19
N ASP A 207 11.49 21.20 14.23
CA ASP A 207 11.95 22.13 15.25
C ASP A 207 12.66 21.39 16.39
N LEU A 208 13.99 21.38 16.36
CA LEU A 208 14.81 20.67 17.33
C LEU A 208 14.67 21.20 18.77
N GLU A 209 14.41 22.50 18.93
CA GLU A 209 14.26 23.10 20.26
C GLU A 209 12.96 22.67 20.94
N LYS A 210 11.86 22.67 20.19
CA LYS A 210 10.56 22.14 20.67
C LYS A 210 10.65 20.66 20.98
N MET A 211 11.26 19.87 20.11
CA MET A 211 11.46 18.44 20.33
C MET A 211 12.30 18.19 21.60
N ALA A 212 13.41 18.89 21.78
CA ALA A 212 14.24 18.76 22.98
C ALA A 212 13.49 19.14 24.25
N ALA A 213 12.66 20.19 24.19
CA ALA A 213 11.83 20.59 25.32
C ALA A 213 10.76 19.55 25.68
N GLN A 214 10.14 18.93 24.66
CA GLN A 214 9.17 17.86 24.85
C GLN A 214 9.81 16.60 25.43
N LEU A 215 10.92 16.14 24.84
CA LEU A 215 11.65 14.96 25.35
C LEU A 215 12.16 15.15 26.79
N ARG A 216 12.58 16.36 27.16
CA ARG A 216 12.96 16.66 28.56
C ARG A 216 11.78 16.54 29.51
N LYS A 217 10.57 16.93 29.12
CA LYS A 217 9.35 16.74 29.94
C LYS A 217 9.02 15.25 30.07
N GLU A 218 9.02 14.51 28.98
CA GLU A 218 8.76 13.07 28.97
C GLU A 218 9.79 12.28 29.81
N LEU A 219 11.06 12.74 29.83
CA LEU A 219 12.13 12.12 30.61
C LEU A 219 11.88 12.21 32.12
N VAL A 220 11.20 13.26 32.59
CA VAL A 220 10.86 13.42 34.02
C VAL A 220 9.88 12.34 34.44
N ASP A 221 8.90 12.02 33.57
CA ASP A 221 7.84 11.05 33.88
C ASP A 221 8.22 9.62 33.47
N ALA A 222 9.31 9.44 32.74
CA ALA A 222 9.76 8.16 32.26
C ALA A 222 10.42 7.31 33.35
N THR A 223 9.99 6.04 33.48
CA THR A 223 10.56 5.05 34.41
C THR A 223 11.10 3.85 33.64
N GLY A 224 12.20 3.25 34.12
CA GLY A 224 12.79 2.03 33.58
C GLY A 224 13.38 2.18 32.17
N PRO A 225 13.14 1.21 31.27
CA PRO A 225 13.76 1.17 29.94
C PRO A 225 13.47 2.38 29.05
N ARG A 226 12.37 3.08 29.28
CA ARG A 226 12.03 4.31 28.53
C ARG A 226 12.97 5.48 28.82
N LYS A 227 13.69 5.45 29.95
CA LYS A 227 14.64 6.48 30.31
C LYS A 227 15.98 6.38 29.57
N ILE A 228 16.25 5.24 28.93
CA ILE A 228 17.50 4.92 28.24
C ILE A 228 17.38 5.20 26.71
N LYS A 229 16.18 5.34 26.18
CA LYS A 229 15.90 5.71 24.81
C LYS A 229 16.06 7.22 24.61
#